data_a92f4e6c9b4ace6aa79939daab8567cc
#
_entry.id   a92f4e6c9b4ace6aa79939daab8567cc
#
_cell.length_a   1.000
_cell.length_b   1.000
_cell.length_c   1.000
_cell.angle_alpha   90.00
_cell.angle_beta   90.00
_cell.angle_gamma   90.00
#
_symmetry.space_group_name_H-M   'P 1'
#
loop_
_entity.id
_entity.type
_entity.pdbx_description
1 polymer ?
#
loop_
_entity_poly.entity_id
_entity_poly.type
_entity_poly.pdbx_seq_one_letter_code
_entity_poly.pdbx_strand_id
1 'polypeptide(L)'
;MISKPLQLHNKCEDANVIRRMKVLLKVGCKLMESSADTQRILRNMKRTAAFLGFKEENLQIYVDYNLLMVNYSDDRCSYTRFQRCSNHSIDMAAISAISKLSWRAIANDYTLDQFEEEFDEICARPRVYKPWQVALGGGLACGGFCIQFGCDWPSFFYASIAAAVGLRMRMYLASKKMNPYINITIVAFVSTMIAWLFGVANTTTALQLPAWIQTTTPWHPMMACALFIVPGVPLINFVSDMLSGFQQVGVTRAINTLLMVLAMAFGISFAIEVVGIDNFVNDLSMTPHHEYWEFSIAAAISAMGFSMIFNTPRRLLGVVAMGGVIAVCTRNFVSLGASNGNVGLDMGPIIGSLVGSALISIICIKAIHWHHTPHHCLSIPSVIPMIPGVLMYRALFAIIKMHGVVGEVTVAMNNGMRASFIIICIAIGVAIPNIFIRRLMLPKHEKRMLMEHRMRKGNFTNITQKKY
;
A
#
# COMPACT_ATOMS: atom_id res chain seq x y z
N MET A 1 -62.61 2.83 6.72
CA MET A 1 -61.89 2.32 5.57
C MET A 1 -60.96 3.39 4.98
N ILE A 2 -59.88 3.77 5.64
CA ILE A 2 -58.84 4.65 5.08
C ILE A 2 -57.52 4.30 5.76
N SER A 3 -56.84 3.24 5.35
CA SER A 3 -55.49 2.92 5.87
C SER A 3 -54.53 2.30 4.85
N LYS A 4 -54.91 2.16 3.57
CA LYS A 4 -54.06 1.57 2.52
C LYS A 4 -52.98 2.51 1.90
N PRO A 5 -53.23 3.84 1.68
CA PRO A 5 -52.22 4.67 1.01
C PRO A 5 -50.97 4.94 1.86
N LEU A 6 -51.10 5.06 3.20
CA LEU A 6 -49.98 5.34 4.09
C LEU A 6 -48.95 4.20 4.13
N GLN A 7 -49.38 2.94 4.13
CA GLN A 7 -48.50 1.77 4.15
C GLN A 7 -47.73 1.57 2.84
N LEU A 8 -48.31 1.92 1.68
CA LEU A 8 -47.63 1.83 0.39
C LEU A 8 -46.55 2.93 0.23
N HIS A 9 -46.84 4.13 0.72
CA HIS A 9 -45.91 5.25 0.65
C HIS A 9 -44.68 5.00 1.57
N ASN A 10 -44.87 4.52 2.80
CA ASN A 10 -43.81 4.12 3.69
C ASN A 10 -42.94 2.97 3.11
N LYS A 11 -43.54 1.94 2.51
CA LYS A 11 -42.78 0.84 1.87
C LYS A 11 -41.90 1.31 0.71
N CYS A 12 -42.31 2.30 -0.04
CA CYS A 12 -41.55 2.83 -1.18
C CYS A 12 -40.38 3.71 -0.72
N GLU A 13 -40.57 4.51 0.33
CA GLU A 13 -39.51 5.30 0.97
C GLU A 13 -38.49 4.39 1.64
N ASP A 14 -38.91 3.35 2.34
CA ASP A 14 -38.07 2.32 2.97
C ASP A 14 -37.21 1.61 1.94
N ALA A 15 -37.76 1.21 0.82
CA ALA A 15 -37.02 0.54 -0.27
C ALA A 15 -35.92 1.45 -0.85
N ASN A 16 -36.18 2.75 -0.95
CA ASN A 16 -35.20 3.72 -1.47
C ASN A 16 -34.05 3.94 -0.48
N VAL A 17 -34.33 4.08 0.84
CA VAL A 17 -33.32 4.18 1.88
C VAL A 17 -32.43 2.92 1.88
N ILE A 18 -33.04 1.75 1.81
CA ILE A 18 -32.35 0.47 1.78
C ILE A 18 -31.41 0.36 0.55
N ARG A 19 -31.87 0.78 -0.64
CA ARG A 19 -31.05 0.80 -1.87
C ARG A 19 -29.85 1.74 -1.70
N ARG A 20 -30.04 2.96 -1.21
CA ARG A 20 -28.97 3.92 -0.96
C ARG A 20 -27.93 3.40 0.04
N MET A 21 -28.37 2.75 1.13
CA MET A 21 -27.46 2.12 2.11
C MET A 21 -26.66 0.98 1.46
N LYS A 22 -27.26 0.18 0.57
CA LYS A 22 -26.56 -0.88 -0.17
C LYS A 22 -25.47 -0.32 -1.06
N VAL A 23 -25.74 0.78 -1.77
CA VAL A 23 -24.74 1.47 -2.60
C VAL A 23 -23.58 1.97 -1.73
N LEU A 24 -23.90 2.60 -0.60
CA LEU A 24 -22.89 3.11 0.33
C LEU A 24 -21.98 2.01 0.86
N LEU A 25 -22.54 0.85 1.23
CA LEU A 25 -21.78 -0.32 1.67
C LEU A 25 -20.91 -0.90 0.54
N LYS A 26 -21.44 -1.02 -0.68
CA LYS A 26 -20.67 -1.48 -1.86
C LYS A 26 -19.43 -0.61 -2.10
N VAL A 27 -19.58 0.72 -2.02
CA VAL A 27 -18.48 1.68 -2.17
C VAL A 27 -17.43 1.49 -1.09
N GLY A 28 -17.83 1.41 0.16
CA GLY A 28 -16.92 1.19 1.28
C GLY A 28 -16.20 -0.15 1.20
N CYS A 29 -16.93 -1.23 0.87
CA CYS A 29 -16.37 -2.56 0.73
C CYS A 29 -15.32 -2.62 -0.40
N LYS A 30 -15.61 -2.04 -1.57
CA LYS A 30 -14.65 -1.99 -2.67
C LYS A 30 -13.37 -1.22 -2.32
N LEU A 31 -13.48 -0.12 -1.58
CA LEU A 31 -12.32 0.61 -1.07
C LEU A 31 -11.50 -0.21 -0.07
N MET A 32 -12.16 -0.92 0.85
CA MET A 32 -11.51 -1.80 1.81
C MET A 32 -10.80 -2.96 1.11
N GLU A 33 -11.46 -3.63 0.18
CA GLU A 33 -10.89 -4.70 -0.65
C GLU A 33 -9.73 -4.21 -1.51
N SER A 34 -9.71 -2.92 -1.87
CA SER A 34 -8.59 -2.27 -2.56
C SER A 34 -7.45 -1.83 -1.64
N SER A 35 -7.48 -2.19 -0.36
CA SER A 35 -6.47 -1.85 0.66
C SER A 35 -6.34 -0.34 0.95
N ALA A 36 -7.43 0.42 0.86
CA ALA A 36 -7.46 1.80 1.31
C ALA A 36 -7.32 1.88 2.85
N ASP A 37 -6.72 2.98 3.34
CA ASP A 37 -6.70 3.30 4.77
C ASP A 37 -8.12 3.61 5.29
N THR A 38 -8.37 3.32 6.58
CA THR A 38 -9.70 3.46 7.19
C THR A 38 -10.24 4.89 7.12
N GLN A 39 -9.40 5.89 7.33
CA GLN A 39 -9.78 7.28 7.23
C GLN A 39 -10.23 7.66 5.82
N ARG A 40 -9.63 7.06 4.79
CA ARG A 40 -10.03 7.26 3.40
C ARG A 40 -11.36 6.59 3.09
N ILE A 41 -11.56 5.35 3.56
CA ILE A 41 -12.84 4.64 3.41
C ILE A 41 -13.96 5.51 3.97
N LEU A 42 -13.82 5.97 5.21
CA LEU A 42 -14.82 6.83 5.86
C LEU A 42 -15.05 8.15 5.12
N ARG A 43 -14.00 8.82 4.63
CA ARG A 43 -14.14 10.06 3.86
C ARG A 43 -14.93 9.86 2.56
N ASN A 44 -14.64 8.81 1.82
CA ASN A 44 -15.36 8.53 0.59
C ASN A 44 -16.81 8.10 0.89
N MET A 45 -17.03 7.28 1.92
CA MET A 45 -18.38 6.90 2.35
C MET A 45 -19.19 8.11 2.80
N LYS A 46 -18.65 9.00 3.63
CA LYS A 46 -19.32 10.24 4.03
C LYS A 46 -19.67 11.14 2.83
N ARG A 47 -18.79 11.23 1.85
CA ARG A 47 -19.03 11.98 0.62
C ARG A 47 -20.13 11.35 -0.23
N THR A 48 -20.08 10.03 -0.40
CA THR A 48 -21.13 9.28 -1.10
C THR A 48 -22.47 9.39 -0.36
N ALA A 49 -22.47 9.31 0.98
CA ALA A 49 -23.66 9.50 1.80
C ALA A 49 -24.28 10.89 1.62
N ALA A 50 -23.46 11.95 1.57
CA ALA A 50 -23.93 13.30 1.30
C ALA A 50 -24.56 13.42 -0.11
N PHE A 51 -23.95 12.78 -1.13
CA PHE A 51 -24.53 12.66 -2.47
C PHE A 51 -25.87 11.94 -2.44
N LEU A 52 -25.97 10.83 -1.70
CA LEU A 52 -27.19 10.03 -1.54
C LEU A 52 -28.28 10.73 -0.71
N GLY A 53 -27.97 11.90 -0.12
CA GLY A 53 -28.95 12.69 0.65
C GLY A 53 -29.10 12.25 2.10
N PHE A 54 -28.19 11.42 2.64
CA PHE A 54 -28.17 11.12 4.07
C PHE A 54 -27.69 12.32 4.87
N LYS A 55 -28.37 12.61 5.98
CA LYS A 55 -27.90 13.58 6.97
C LYS A 55 -26.77 12.96 7.79
N GLU A 56 -25.69 13.72 8.02
CA GLU A 56 -24.51 13.22 8.74
C GLU A 56 -24.85 12.86 10.19
N GLU A 57 -25.75 13.59 10.84
CA GLU A 57 -26.23 13.36 12.20
C GLU A 57 -26.97 12.03 12.39
N ASN A 58 -27.63 11.55 11.33
CA ASN A 58 -28.44 10.33 11.36
C ASN A 58 -27.68 9.09 10.84
N LEU A 59 -26.44 9.26 10.38
CA LEU A 59 -25.67 8.20 9.75
C LEU A 59 -24.45 7.84 10.59
N GLN A 60 -24.40 6.57 11.00
CA GLN A 60 -23.25 5.99 11.70
C GLN A 60 -22.59 4.96 10.79
N ILE A 61 -21.27 5.07 10.61
CA ILE A 61 -20.46 4.14 9.82
C ILE A 61 -19.43 3.51 10.73
N TYR A 62 -19.49 2.20 10.84
CA TYR A 62 -18.50 1.40 11.55
C TYR A 62 -17.66 0.60 10.56
N VAL A 63 -16.35 0.68 10.70
CA VAL A 63 -15.38 0.02 9.83
C VAL A 63 -14.53 -0.92 10.68
N ASP A 64 -14.58 -2.20 10.38
CA ASP A 64 -13.65 -3.21 10.86
C ASP A 64 -12.87 -3.80 9.67
N TYR A 65 -11.85 -4.60 9.90
CA TYR A 65 -10.96 -5.11 8.85
C TYR A 65 -11.68 -5.94 7.78
N ASN A 66 -12.66 -6.75 8.19
CA ASN A 66 -13.43 -7.62 7.28
C ASN A 66 -14.92 -7.28 7.22
N LEU A 67 -15.36 -6.25 7.92
CA LEU A 67 -16.77 -5.93 8.06
C LEU A 67 -16.99 -4.42 7.96
N LEU A 68 -17.98 -4.03 7.18
CA LEU A 68 -18.52 -2.68 7.17
C LEU A 68 -19.95 -2.72 7.66
N MET A 69 -20.28 -1.81 8.56
CA MET A 69 -21.63 -1.63 9.07
C MET A 69 -22.05 -0.16 8.89
N VAL A 70 -23.27 0.03 8.46
CA VAL A 70 -23.90 1.34 8.33
C VAL A 70 -25.22 1.28 9.07
N ASN A 71 -25.42 2.23 9.98
CA ASN A 71 -26.69 2.49 10.62
C ASN A 71 -27.20 3.86 10.15
N TYR A 72 -28.44 3.93 9.74
CA TYR A 72 -29.18 5.16 9.50
C TYR A 72 -30.39 5.18 10.41
N SER A 73 -30.48 6.21 11.27
CA SER A 73 -31.57 6.37 12.22
C SER A 73 -32.12 7.79 12.11
N ASP A 74 -33.40 7.90 11.84
CA ASP A 74 -34.15 9.14 11.91
C ASP A 74 -35.27 9.03 12.97
N ASP A 75 -36.07 10.10 13.15
CA ASP A 75 -37.11 10.14 14.16
C ASP A 75 -38.22 9.07 13.98
N ARG A 76 -38.25 8.39 12.83
CA ARG A 76 -39.28 7.39 12.49
C ARG A 76 -38.76 5.98 12.43
N CYS A 77 -37.55 5.77 11.91
CA CYS A 77 -37.01 4.44 11.57
C CYS A 77 -35.52 4.34 11.85
N SER A 78 -35.08 3.14 12.18
CA SER A 78 -33.66 2.81 12.28
C SER A 78 -33.33 1.61 11.41
N TYR A 79 -32.38 1.76 10.50
CA TYR A 79 -31.94 0.73 9.58
C TYR A 79 -30.47 0.45 9.79
N THR A 80 -30.13 -0.78 10.13
CA THR A 80 -28.75 -1.24 10.22
C THR A 80 -28.48 -2.26 9.12
N ARG A 81 -27.40 -2.06 8.39
CA ARG A 81 -26.90 -3.02 7.40
C ARG A 81 -25.42 -3.19 7.54
N PHE A 82 -24.97 -4.41 7.26
CA PHE A 82 -23.55 -4.76 7.22
C PHE A 82 -23.21 -5.52 5.95
N GLN A 83 -21.93 -5.45 5.56
CA GLN A 83 -21.39 -6.20 4.43
C GLN A 83 -20.01 -6.72 4.79
N ARG A 84 -19.79 -8.01 4.56
CA ARG A 84 -18.48 -8.65 4.73
C ARG A 84 -17.61 -8.33 3.52
N CYS A 85 -16.36 -7.95 3.77
CA CYS A 85 -15.32 -7.69 2.77
C CYS A 85 -14.24 -8.77 2.95
N SER A 86 -14.04 -9.63 1.96
CA SER A 86 -13.24 -10.85 2.13
C SER A 86 -11.94 -10.88 1.31
N ASN A 87 -11.84 -10.09 0.26
CA ASN A 87 -10.73 -10.16 -0.69
C ASN A 87 -9.90 -8.87 -0.63
N HIS A 88 -8.82 -8.87 0.16
CA HIS A 88 -7.91 -7.73 0.23
C HIS A 88 -6.84 -7.84 -0.86
N SER A 89 -6.87 -6.91 -1.81
CA SER A 89 -5.83 -6.75 -2.83
C SER A 89 -5.51 -5.27 -2.99
N ILE A 90 -4.25 -4.93 -3.28
CA ILE A 90 -3.90 -3.52 -3.49
C ILE A 90 -4.35 -3.11 -4.90
N ASP A 91 -5.25 -2.10 -4.97
CA ASP A 91 -5.73 -1.55 -6.25
C ASP A 91 -5.86 -0.02 -6.19
N MET A 92 -4.77 0.67 -6.52
CA MET A 92 -4.72 2.13 -6.52
C MET A 92 -5.57 2.75 -7.64
N ALA A 93 -5.80 2.02 -8.74
CA ALA A 93 -6.67 2.47 -9.83
C ALA A 93 -8.14 2.52 -9.37
N ALA A 94 -8.62 1.49 -8.68
CA ALA A 94 -9.98 1.46 -8.12
C ALA A 94 -10.18 2.56 -7.08
N ILE A 95 -9.23 2.73 -6.13
CA ILE A 95 -9.28 3.80 -5.13
C ILE A 95 -9.37 5.18 -5.79
N SER A 96 -8.57 5.42 -6.82
CA SER A 96 -8.57 6.68 -7.56
C SER A 96 -9.89 6.90 -8.30
N ALA A 97 -10.40 5.87 -8.99
CA ALA A 97 -11.64 5.94 -9.76
C ALA A 97 -12.86 6.21 -8.87
N ILE A 98 -13.00 5.48 -7.76
CA ILE A 98 -14.11 5.68 -6.80
C ILE A 98 -14.05 7.08 -6.17
N SER A 99 -12.86 7.55 -5.82
CA SER A 99 -12.72 8.91 -5.29
C SER A 99 -13.14 9.97 -6.30
N LYS A 100 -12.85 9.77 -7.60
CA LYS A 100 -13.29 10.68 -8.67
C LYS A 100 -14.79 10.59 -8.91
N LEU A 101 -15.36 9.36 -8.92
CA LEU A 101 -16.78 9.16 -9.08
C LEU A 101 -17.57 9.91 -8.00
N SER A 102 -17.18 9.78 -6.73
CA SER A 102 -17.86 10.47 -5.62
C SER A 102 -17.84 12.00 -5.75
N TRP A 103 -16.80 12.59 -6.35
CA TRP A 103 -16.75 14.03 -6.64
C TRP A 103 -17.59 14.42 -7.86
N ARG A 104 -17.50 13.66 -8.95
CA ARG A 104 -18.27 13.91 -10.18
C ARG A 104 -19.77 13.82 -9.92
N ALA A 105 -20.19 12.83 -9.13
CA ALA A 105 -21.58 12.65 -8.76
C ALA A 105 -22.16 13.88 -8.05
N ILE A 106 -21.36 14.51 -7.18
CA ILE A 106 -21.77 15.76 -6.51
C ILE A 106 -21.75 16.95 -7.46
N ALA A 107 -20.71 17.06 -8.30
CA ALA A 107 -20.54 18.21 -9.18
C ALA A 107 -21.56 18.25 -10.32
N ASN A 108 -21.95 17.08 -10.86
CA ASN A 108 -22.81 16.95 -12.04
C ASN A 108 -24.22 16.48 -11.67
N ASP A 109 -24.62 16.52 -10.38
CA ASP A 109 -25.94 16.12 -9.89
C ASP A 109 -26.44 14.77 -10.48
N TYR A 110 -25.60 13.72 -10.39
CA TYR A 110 -25.93 12.38 -10.88
C TYR A 110 -27.22 11.82 -10.26
N THR A 111 -27.95 11.03 -11.03
CA THR A 111 -28.99 10.16 -10.49
C THR A 111 -28.38 8.95 -9.77
N LEU A 112 -29.14 8.30 -8.92
CA LEU A 112 -28.70 7.07 -8.25
C LEU A 112 -28.33 5.98 -9.25
N ASP A 113 -29.12 5.83 -10.32
CA ASP A 113 -28.89 4.83 -11.37
C ASP A 113 -27.59 5.09 -12.12
N GLN A 114 -27.30 6.33 -12.51
CA GLN A 114 -26.04 6.72 -13.14
C GLN A 114 -24.82 6.46 -12.23
N PHE A 115 -24.98 6.69 -10.93
CA PHE A 115 -23.91 6.40 -9.98
C PHE A 115 -23.65 4.90 -9.84
N GLU A 116 -24.72 4.09 -9.73
CA GLU A 116 -24.60 2.62 -9.66
C GLU A 116 -23.96 2.05 -10.92
N GLU A 117 -24.41 2.49 -12.11
CA GLU A 117 -23.86 2.05 -13.39
C GLU A 117 -22.36 2.34 -13.50
N GLU A 118 -21.93 3.58 -13.27
CA GLU A 118 -20.53 3.95 -13.33
C GLU A 118 -19.69 3.25 -12.24
N PHE A 119 -20.27 3.03 -11.05
CA PHE A 119 -19.61 2.29 -9.99
C PHE A 119 -19.42 0.81 -10.38
N ASP A 120 -20.43 0.17 -10.93
CA ASP A 120 -20.38 -1.23 -11.37
C ASP A 120 -19.38 -1.38 -12.54
N GLU A 121 -19.29 -0.41 -13.46
CA GLU A 121 -18.22 -0.36 -14.48
C GLU A 121 -16.83 -0.29 -13.84
N ILE A 122 -16.62 0.55 -12.81
CA ILE A 122 -15.34 0.65 -12.12
C ILE A 122 -14.98 -0.69 -11.47
N CYS A 123 -15.95 -1.38 -10.88
CA CYS A 123 -15.75 -2.69 -10.26
C CYS A 123 -15.42 -3.80 -11.29
N ALA A 124 -15.97 -3.71 -12.50
CA ALA A 124 -15.77 -4.68 -13.58
C ALA A 124 -14.46 -4.44 -14.35
N ARG A 125 -13.82 -3.28 -14.21
CA ARG A 125 -12.58 -2.96 -14.95
C ARG A 125 -11.47 -3.97 -14.67
N PRO A 126 -10.83 -4.53 -15.72
CA PRO A 126 -9.67 -5.38 -15.54
C PRO A 126 -8.49 -4.59 -14.98
N ARG A 127 -7.50 -5.29 -14.41
CA ARG A 127 -6.26 -4.67 -13.98
C ARG A 127 -5.56 -3.95 -15.12
N VAL A 128 -4.92 -2.82 -14.81
CA VAL A 128 -4.21 -1.95 -15.78
C VAL A 128 -3.05 -2.68 -16.45
N TYR A 129 -2.41 -3.59 -15.71
CA TYR A 129 -1.23 -4.34 -16.17
C TYR A 129 -1.53 -5.81 -16.33
N LYS A 130 -1.01 -6.38 -17.42
CA LYS A 130 -1.04 -7.83 -17.65
C LYS A 130 -0.14 -8.55 -16.62
N PRO A 131 -0.41 -9.82 -16.28
CA PRO A 131 0.37 -10.55 -15.27
C PRO A 131 1.88 -10.58 -15.53
N TRP A 132 2.32 -10.69 -16.78
CA TRP A 132 3.75 -10.66 -17.13
C TRP A 132 4.39 -9.27 -16.90
N GLN A 133 3.62 -8.18 -17.14
CA GLN A 133 4.09 -6.82 -16.87
C GLN A 133 4.27 -6.59 -15.38
N VAL A 134 3.33 -7.10 -14.55
CA VAL A 134 3.44 -7.04 -13.08
C VAL A 134 4.66 -7.83 -12.62
N ALA A 135 4.88 -9.03 -13.17
CA ALA A 135 6.04 -9.86 -12.81
C ALA A 135 7.36 -9.16 -13.17
N LEU A 136 7.46 -8.59 -14.36
CA LEU A 136 8.65 -7.84 -14.79
C LEU A 136 8.87 -6.60 -13.91
N GLY A 137 7.82 -5.81 -13.68
CA GLY A 137 7.90 -4.61 -12.83
C GLY A 137 8.34 -4.94 -11.40
N GLY A 138 7.76 -5.99 -10.80
CA GLY A 138 8.14 -6.45 -9.46
C GLY A 138 9.56 -7.03 -9.40
N GLY A 139 9.98 -7.71 -10.45
CA GLY A 139 11.38 -8.16 -10.60
C GLY A 139 12.34 -6.97 -10.59
N LEU A 140 12.13 -6.01 -11.47
CA LEU A 140 12.95 -4.78 -11.54
C LEU A 140 12.92 -3.99 -10.24
N ALA A 141 11.77 -3.98 -9.53
CA ALA A 141 11.68 -3.34 -8.22
C ALA A 141 12.62 -3.98 -7.19
N CYS A 142 12.69 -5.30 -7.16
CA CYS A 142 13.60 -6.05 -6.28
C CYS A 142 15.08 -5.83 -6.65
N GLY A 143 15.40 -5.78 -7.95
CA GLY A 143 16.72 -5.38 -8.40
C GLY A 143 17.12 -3.98 -7.94
N GLY A 144 16.21 -3.00 -8.06
CA GLY A 144 16.46 -1.65 -7.56
C GLY A 144 16.71 -1.59 -6.05
N PHE A 145 16.05 -2.45 -5.26
CA PHE A 145 16.40 -2.61 -3.85
C PHE A 145 17.81 -3.15 -3.64
N CYS A 146 18.26 -4.08 -4.51
CA CYS A 146 19.61 -4.63 -4.44
C CYS A 146 20.65 -3.52 -4.51
N ILE A 147 20.55 -2.60 -5.46
CA ILE A 147 21.42 -1.42 -5.57
C ILE A 147 21.33 -0.53 -4.32
N GLN A 148 20.12 -0.28 -3.80
CA GLN A 148 19.96 0.55 -2.60
C GLN A 148 20.60 -0.04 -1.36
N PHE A 149 20.84 -1.35 -1.34
CA PHE A 149 21.55 -2.05 -0.25
C PHE A 149 23.06 -2.17 -0.48
N GLY A 150 23.58 -1.61 -1.55
CA GLY A 150 25.00 -1.62 -1.85
C GLY A 150 25.46 -2.79 -2.71
N CYS A 151 24.55 -3.45 -3.42
CA CYS A 151 24.89 -4.50 -4.39
C CYS A 151 25.26 -3.90 -5.74
N ASP A 152 26.06 -4.63 -6.51
CA ASP A 152 26.45 -4.23 -7.85
C ASP A 152 25.35 -4.45 -8.91
N TRP A 153 25.53 -3.92 -10.11
CA TRP A 153 24.58 -4.02 -11.22
C TRP A 153 24.31 -5.45 -11.73
N PRO A 154 25.30 -6.38 -11.79
CA PRO A 154 24.99 -7.78 -12.08
C PRO A 154 24.03 -8.40 -11.07
N SER A 155 24.20 -8.14 -9.78
CA SER A 155 23.28 -8.58 -8.71
C SER A 155 21.87 -8.01 -8.89
N PHE A 156 21.73 -6.78 -9.41
CA PHE A 156 20.43 -6.22 -9.79
C PHE A 156 19.69 -7.14 -10.76
N PHE A 157 20.33 -7.62 -11.81
CA PHE A 157 19.70 -8.49 -12.81
C PHE A 157 19.33 -9.85 -12.22
N TYR A 158 20.20 -10.43 -11.39
CA TYR A 158 19.94 -11.72 -10.74
C TYR A 158 18.74 -11.65 -9.80
N ALA A 159 18.69 -10.63 -8.95
CA ALA A 159 17.55 -10.39 -8.08
C ALA A 159 16.26 -10.12 -8.89
N SER A 160 16.36 -9.36 -9.98
CA SER A 160 15.23 -9.06 -10.87
C SER A 160 14.64 -10.30 -11.50
N ILE A 161 15.47 -11.20 -12.04
CA ILE A 161 15.01 -12.44 -12.68
C ILE A 161 14.36 -13.36 -11.65
N ALA A 162 15.03 -13.60 -10.52
CA ALA A 162 14.52 -14.45 -9.46
C ALA A 162 13.17 -13.94 -8.90
N ALA A 163 13.06 -12.65 -8.69
CA ALA A 163 11.83 -12.01 -8.22
C ALA A 163 10.71 -12.04 -9.28
N ALA A 164 11.02 -11.83 -10.55
CA ALA A 164 10.03 -11.88 -11.63
C ALA A 164 9.40 -13.27 -11.75
N VAL A 165 10.21 -14.33 -11.70
CA VAL A 165 9.74 -15.73 -11.70
C VAL A 165 8.90 -16.00 -10.47
N GLY A 166 9.37 -15.61 -9.28
CA GLY A 166 8.65 -15.77 -8.03
C GLY A 166 7.30 -15.05 -8.03
N LEU A 167 7.26 -13.80 -8.47
CA LEU A 167 6.00 -13.04 -8.53
C LEU A 167 5.02 -13.63 -9.55
N ARG A 168 5.51 -14.11 -10.70
CA ARG A 168 4.67 -14.82 -11.67
C ARG A 168 4.07 -16.09 -11.07
N MET A 169 4.88 -16.86 -10.34
CA MET A 169 4.43 -18.05 -9.62
C MET A 169 3.42 -17.71 -8.52
N ARG A 170 3.67 -16.64 -7.75
CA ARG A 170 2.71 -16.15 -6.72
C ARG A 170 1.33 -15.89 -7.29
N MET A 171 1.25 -15.19 -8.43
CA MET A 171 -0.01 -14.91 -9.11
C MET A 171 -0.69 -16.20 -9.61
N TYR A 172 0.07 -17.15 -10.12
CA TYR A 172 -0.45 -18.45 -10.56
C TYR A 172 -1.02 -19.27 -9.39
N LEU A 173 -0.30 -19.38 -8.27
CA LEU A 173 -0.76 -20.10 -7.08
C LEU A 173 -1.99 -19.41 -6.44
N ALA A 174 -2.01 -18.08 -6.44
CA ALA A 174 -3.17 -17.31 -5.98
C ALA A 174 -4.43 -17.59 -6.85
N SER A 175 -4.28 -17.74 -8.16
CA SER A 175 -5.40 -18.11 -9.05
C SER A 175 -5.97 -19.50 -8.75
N LYS A 176 -5.18 -20.39 -8.17
CA LYS A 176 -5.60 -21.72 -7.69
C LYS A 176 -6.22 -21.69 -6.27
N LYS A 177 -6.48 -20.50 -5.72
CA LYS A 177 -7.05 -20.29 -4.38
C LYS A 177 -6.25 -20.94 -3.25
N MET A 178 -4.92 -21.06 -3.43
CA MET A 178 -4.02 -21.55 -2.39
C MET A 178 -4.02 -20.59 -1.20
N ASN A 179 -3.81 -21.14 0.01
CA ASN A 179 -3.68 -20.33 1.22
C ASN A 179 -2.59 -19.25 1.02
N PRO A 180 -2.86 -17.98 1.35
CA PRO A 180 -1.93 -16.87 1.09
C PRO A 180 -0.56 -17.05 1.76
N TYR A 181 -0.50 -17.56 2.97
CA TYR A 181 0.75 -17.73 3.71
C TYR A 181 1.60 -18.87 3.14
N ILE A 182 0.98 -20.00 2.80
CA ILE A 182 1.65 -21.12 2.11
C ILE A 182 2.19 -20.67 0.75
N ASN A 183 1.39 -19.93 -0.01
CA ASN A 183 1.82 -19.34 -1.28
C ASN A 183 3.06 -18.45 -1.10
N ILE A 184 3.07 -17.57 -0.09
CA ILE A 184 4.19 -16.69 0.24
C ILE A 184 5.45 -17.53 0.56
N THR A 185 5.33 -18.56 1.42
CA THR A 185 6.45 -19.41 1.82
C THR A 185 7.08 -20.13 0.62
N ILE A 186 6.26 -20.77 -0.21
CA ILE A 186 6.72 -21.49 -1.40
C ILE A 186 7.42 -20.54 -2.38
N VAL A 187 6.81 -19.38 -2.62
CA VAL A 187 7.36 -18.40 -3.57
C VAL A 187 8.65 -17.78 -3.07
N ALA A 188 8.75 -17.46 -1.77
CA ALA A 188 9.98 -16.98 -1.16
C ALA A 188 11.10 -18.03 -1.29
N PHE A 189 10.80 -19.30 -0.98
CA PHE A 189 11.74 -20.41 -1.15
C PHE A 189 12.24 -20.51 -2.61
N VAL A 190 11.34 -20.59 -3.58
CA VAL A 190 11.70 -20.75 -5.00
C VAL A 190 12.49 -19.54 -5.51
N SER A 191 12.09 -18.31 -5.18
CA SER A 191 12.84 -17.11 -5.59
C SER A 191 14.26 -17.11 -5.02
N THR A 192 14.42 -17.49 -3.75
CA THR A 192 15.72 -17.57 -3.09
C THR A 192 16.60 -18.67 -3.71
N MET A 193 16.03 -19.83 -4.05
CA MET A 193 16.74 -20.91 -4.74
C MET A 193 17.23 -20.49 -6.13
N ILE A 194 16.41 -19.74 -6.89
CA ILE A 194 16.83 -19.20 -8.19
C ILE A 194 17.98 -18.20 -8.02
N ALA A 195 17.88 -17.29 -7.04
CA ALA A 195 18.95 -16.34 -6.74
C ALA A 195 20.24 -17.04 -6.30
N TRP A 196 20.13 -18.12 -5.53
CA TRP A 196 21.25 -18.97 -5.14
C TRP A 196 21.95 -19.61 -6.34
N LEU A 197 21.19 -20.14 -7.31
CA LEU A 197 21.78 -20.73 -8.53
C LEU A 197 22.64 -19.70 -9.28
N PHE A 198 22.23 -18.45 -9.36
CA PHE A 198 23.06 -17.38 -9.92
C PHE A 198 24.30 -17.10 -9.08
N GLY A 199 24.20 -17.14 -7.75
CA GLY A 199 25.34 -17.01 -6.84
C GLY A 199 26.37 -18.13 -7.06
N VAL A 200 25.93 -19.38 -7.12
CA VAL A 200 26.79 -20.55 -7.41
C VAL A 200 27.44 -20.40 -8.78
N ALA A 201 26.71 -20.01 -9.81
CA ALA A 201 27.26 -19.79 -11.14
C ALA A 201 28.39 -18.75 -11.14
N ASN A 202 28.29 -17.71 -10.30
CA ASN A 202 29.32 -16.68 -10.16
C ASN A 202 30.54 -17.11 -9.35
N THR A 203 30.40 -18.03 -8.40
CA THR A 203 31.48 -18.49 -7.54
C THR A 203 32.23 -19.71 -8.13
N THR A 204 31.61 -20.40 -9.10
CA THR A 204 32.18 -21.58 -9.73
C THR A 204 33.17 -21.18 -10.83
N THR A 205 34.46 -21.38 -10.58
CA THR A 205 35.53 -21.05 -11.51
C THR A 205 35.46 -21.82 -12.85
N ALA A 206 34.78 -22.98 -12.89
CA ALA A 206 34.60 -23.77 -14.09
C ALA A 206 33.70 -23.11 -15.16
N LEU A 207 32.80 -22.19 -14.79
CA LEU A 207 31.87 -21.58 -15.74
C LEU A 207 32.44 -20.37 -16.49
N GLN A 208 33.63 -19.85 -16.13
CA GLN A 208 34.32 -18.72 -16.74
C GLN A 208 33.38 -17.62 -17.27
N LEU A 209 32.48 -17.11 -16.38
CA LEU A 209 31.52 -16.11 -16.77
C LEU A 209 32.23 -14.82 -17.28
N PRO A 210 31.71 -14.16 -18.32
CA PRO A 210 32.23 -12.87 -18.76
C PRO A 210 32.25 -11.84 -17.64
N ALA A 211 33.30 -11.00 -17.58
CA ALA A 211 33.49 -10.03 -16.49
C ALA A 211 32.31 -9.09 -16.25
N TRP A 212 31.53 -8.77 -17.29
CA TRP A 212 30.36 -7.91 -17.19
C TRP A 212 29.13 -8.56 -16.51
N ILE A 213 29.14 -9.90 -16.33
CA ILE A 213 28.10 -10.66 -15.62
C ILE A 213 28.57 -11.00 -14.18
N GLN A 214 29.91 -11.04 -13.96
CA GLN A 214 30.44 -11.38 -12.64
C GLN A 214 30.01 -10.36 -11.60
N THR A 215 29.62 -10.84 -10.41
CA THR A 215 29.22 -10.02 -9.29
C THR A 215 30.18 -10.15 -8.12
N THR A 216 30.44 -9.04 -7.46
CA THR A 216 31.18 -8.98 -6.17
C THR A 216 30.31 -9.33 -4.99
N THR A 217 28.97 -9.34 -5.19
CA THR A 217 27.97 -9.59 -4.14
C THR A 217 27.04 -10.78 -4.48
N PRO A 218 27.58 -12.00 -4.70
CA PRO A 218 26.85 -13.12 -5.30
C PRO A 218 25.66 -13.61 -4.45
N TRP A 219 25.70 -13.44 -3.13
CA TRP A 219 24.69 -13.95 -2.21
C TRP A 219 23.61 -12.92 -1.85
N HIS A 220 23.85 -11.63 -2.10
CA HIS A 220 22.91 -10.56 -1.76
C HIS A 220 21.56 -10.65 -2.53
N PRO A 221 21.52 -11.10 -3.79
CA PRO A 221 20.26 -11.31 -4.51
C PRO A 221 19.27 -12.25 -3.80
N MET A 222 19.77 -13.21 -2.99
CA MET A 222 18.92 -14.14 -2.23
C MET A 222 17.98 -13.43 -1.22
N MET A 223 18.41 -12.29 -0.68
CA MET A 223 17.57 -11.48 0.22
C MET A 223 16.69 -10.51 -0.55
N ALA A 224 17.23 -9.90 -1.61
CA ALA A 224 16.50 -8.89 -2.38
C ALA A 224 15.37 -9.48 -3.24
N CYS A 225 15.54 -10.70 -3.76
CA CYS A 225 14.59 -11.33 -4.67
C CYS A 225 13.20 -11.58 -4.08
N ALA A 226 13.06 -11.68 -2.76
CA ALA A 226 11.79 -11.91 -2.09
C ALA A 226 11.10 -10.61 -1.61
N LEU A 227 11.71 -9.43 -1.79
CA LEU A 227 11.18 -8.16 -1.26
C LEU A 227 9.86 -7.72 -1.88
N PHE A 228 9.47 -8.24 -3.05
CA PHE A 228 8.13 -7.99 -3.60
C PHE A 228 7.01 -8.59 -2.73
N ILE A 229 7.33 -9.49 -1.80
CA ILE A 229 6.39 -10.09 -0.85
C ILE A 229 6.13 -9.16 0.33
N VAL A 230 7.10 -8.31 0.69
CA VAL A 230 6.99 -7.40 1.84
C VAL A 230 5.73 -6.54 1.69
N PRO A 231 4.80 -6.63 2.65
CA PRO A 231 3.50 -5.98 2.56
C PRO A 231 3.57 -4.48 2.89
N GLY A 232 4.27 -3.70 2.06
CA GLY A 232 4.58 -2.29 2.33
C GLY A 232 3.37 -1.40 2.52
N VAL A 233 2.30 -1.56 1.71
CA VAL A 233 1.06 -0.80 1.87
C VAL A 233 0.35 -1.13 3.19
N PRO A 234 0.13 -2.41 3.56
CA PRO A 234 -0.39 -2.75 4.89
C PRO A 234 0.47 -2.25 6.04
N LEU A 235 1.82 -2.25 5.91
CA LEU A 235 2.74 -1.71 6.91
C LEU A 235 2.53 -0.22 7.18
N ILE A 236 2.32 0.59 6.14
CA ILE A 236 2.05 2.02 6.30
C ILE A 236 0.62 2.23 6.84
N ASN A 237 -0.34 1.45 6.32
CA ASN A 237 -1.75 1.63 6.68
C ASN A 237 -2.04 1.26 8.13
N PHE A 238 -1.42 0.20 8.71
CA PHE A 238 -1.71 -0.14 10.11
C PHE A 238 -1.27 0.96 11.07
N VAL A 239 -0.09 1.56 10.84
CA VAL A 239 0.37 2.69 11.67
C VAL A 239 -0.53 3.92 11.45
N SER A 240 -0.90 4.20 10.20
CA SER A 240 -1.81 5.31 9.87
C SER A 240 -3.19 5.14 10.52
N ASP A 241 -3.74 3.92 10.53
CA ASP A 241 -5.00 3.61 11.18
C ASP A 241 -4.92 3.79 12.70
N MET A 242 -3.84 3.31 13.33
CA MET A 242 -3.59 3.51 14.77
C MET A 242 -3.49 4.99 15.14
N LEU A 243 -2.71 5.77 14.39
CA LEU A 243 -2.56 7.22 14.60
C LEU A 243 -3.88 7.99 14.38
N SER A 244 -4.77 7.45 13.56
CA SER A 244 -6.09 8.03 13.27
C SER A 244 -7.18 7.59 14.25
N GLY A 245 -6.87 6.78 15.28
CA GLY A 245 -7.79 6.30 16.29
C GLY A 245 -8.54 5.00 15.95
N PHE A 246 -8.23 4.35 14.81
CA PHE A 246 -8.82 3.06 14.39
C PHE A 246 -7.97 1.88 14.88
N GLN A 247 -7.82 1.76 16.20
CA GLN A 247 -6.89 0.82 16.80
C GLN A 247 -7.19 -0.64 16.46
N GLN A 248 -8.46 -1.07 16.48
CA GLN A 248 -8.85 -2.45 16.16
C GLN A 248 -8.46 -2.85 14.74
N VAL A 249 -8.76 -1.99 13.75
CA VAL A 249 -8.38 -2.21 12.36
C VAL A 249 -6.86 -2.23 12.20
N GLY A 250 -6.17 -1.28 12.87
CA GLY A 250 -4.72 -1.18 12.87
C GLY A 250 -4.05 -2.43 13.43
N VAL A 251 -4.48 -2.94 14.57
CA VAL A 251 -3.96 -4.17 15.18
C VAL A 251 -4.19 -5.38 14.28
N THR A 252 -5.39 -5.54 13.74
CA THR A 252 -5.69 -6.66 12.82
C THR A 252 -4.80 -6.62 11.58
N ARG A 253 -4.59 -5.43 10.99
CA ARG A 253 -3.65 -5.25 9.87
C ARG A 253 -2.22 -5.57 10.26
N ALA A 254 -1.77 -5.15 11.44
CA ALA A 254 -0.42 -5.43 11.95
C ALA A 254 -0.18 -6.93 12.09
N ILE A 255 -1.12 -7.67 12.69
CA ILE A 255 -1.03 -9.13 12.84
C ILE A 255 -0.97 -9.83 11.49
N ASN A 256 -1.87 -9.50 10.56
CA ASN A 256 -1.86 -10.08 9.21
C ASN A 256 -0.56 -9.79 8.47
N THR A 257 -0.03 -8.58 8.63
CA THR A 257 1.24 -8.17 8.03
C THR A 257 2.42 -8.94 8.62
N LEU A 258 2.44 -9.11 9.94
CA LEU A 258 3.46 -9.91 10.64
C LEU A 258 3.44 -11.37 10.15
N LEU A 259 2.27 -11.98 10.02
CA LEU A 259 2.13 -13.35 9.50
C LEU A 259 2.67 -13.49 8.07
N MET A 260 2.45 -12.48 7.20
CA MET A 260 3.01 -12.47 5.84
C MET A 260 4.55 -12.40 5.87
N VAL A 261 5.12 -11.57 6.75
CA VAL A 261 6.59 -11.45 6.88
C VAL A 261 7.20 -12.70 7.48
N LEU A 262 6.55 -13.32 8.46
CA LEU A 262 6.94 -14.62 9.01
C LEU A 262 6.93 -15.71 7.93
N ALA A 263 5.87 -15.83 7.14
CA ALA A 263 5.78 -16.80 6.05
C ALA A 263 6.90 -16.61 5.02
N MET A 264 7.24 -15.35 4.68
CA MET A 264 8.37 -15.01 3.81
C MET A 264 9.71 -15.44 4.45
N ALA A 265 9.92 -15.10 5.72
CA ALA A 265 11.13 -15.44 6.44
C ALA A 265 11.36 -16.96 6.52
N PHE A 266 10.30 -17.73 6.78
CA PHE A 266 10.36 -19.19 6.74
C PHE A 266 10.77 -19.72 5.37
N GLY A 267 10.20 -19.20 4.28
CA GLY A 267 10.56 -19.62 2.93
C GLY A 267 12.03 -19.37 2.60
N ILE A 268 12.54 -18.18 2.92
CA ILE A 268 13.95 -17.83 2.70
C ILE A 268 14.86 -18.66 3.62
N SER A 269 14.53 -18.79 4.91
CA SER A 269 15.34 -19.56 5.86
C SER A 269 15.43 -21.03 5.46
N PHE A 270 14.34 -21.61 5.01
CA PHE A 270 14.33 -23.00 4.52
C PHE A 270 15.20 -23.16 3.26
N ALA A 271 15.20 -22.18 2.34
CA ALA A 271 16.11 -22.20 1.18
C ALA A 271 17.58 -22.17 1.61
N ILE A 272 17.94 -21.30 2.57
CA ILE A 272 19.30 -21.17 3.10
C ILE A 272 19.74 -22.47 3.79
N GLU A 273 18.84 -23.11 4.55
CA GLU A 273 19.12 -24.39 5.21
C GLU A 273 19.41 -25.51 4.21
N VAL A 274 18.57 -25.64 3.17
CA VAL A 274 18.75 -26.64 2.10
C VAL A 274 20.08 -26.47 1.38
N VAL A 275 20.55 -25.23 1.24
CA VAL A 275 21.79 -24.91 0.53
C VAL A 275 23.03 -25.04 1.40
N GLY A 276 22.86 -25.07 2.73
CA GLY A 276 23.96 -25.23 3.69
C GLY A 276 24.88 -24.02 3.78
N ILE A 277 24.35 -22.79 3.62
CA ILE A 277 25.13 -21.56 3.84
C ILE A 277 25.05 -21.19 5.32
N ASP A 278 26.15 -21.43 6.05
CA ASP A 278 26.29 -21.01 7.42
C ASP A 278 26.60 -19.49 7.50
N ASN A 279 26.16 -18.86 8.61
CA ASN A 279 26.43 -17.45 8.92
C ASN A 279 25.92 -16.42 7.86
N PHE A 280 24.99 -16.80 7.00
CA PHE A 280 24.48 -15.97 5.90
C PHE A 280 24.09 -14.53 6.31
N VAL A 281 23.59 -14.32 7.54
CA VAL A 281 23.15 -13.01 8.01
C VAL A 281 24.29 -12.15 8.51
N ASN A 282 25.33 -12.76 9.08
CA ASN A 282 26.48 -12.05 9.65
C ASN A 282 27.46 -11.60 8.57
N ASP A 283 27.61 -12.41 7.52
CA ASP A 283 28.64 -12.21 6.49
C ASP A 283 28.21 -11.19 5.41
N LEU A 284 26.92 -10.88 5.31
CA LEU A 284 26.39 -9.92 4.34
C LEU A 284 26.39 -8.49 4.89
N SER A 285 27.48 -7.77 4.70
CA SER A 285 27.50 -6.32 4.95
C SER A 285 26.65 -5.61 3.90
N MET A 286 25.63 -4.88 4.33
CA MET A 286 24.76 -4.09 3.46
C MET A 286 24.96 -2.61 3.73
N THR A 287 26.13 -2.10 3.39
CA THR A 287 26.46 -0.67 3.51
C THR A 287 26.22 0.00 2.15
N PRO A 288 25.28 0.94 2.05
CA PRO A 288 25.09 1.72 0.84
C PRO A 288 26.36 2.55 0.57
N HIS A 289 27.00 2.33 -0.60
CA HIS A 289 28.23 3.01 -1.01
C HIS A 289 28.15 3.60 -2.43
N HIS A 290 26.98 3.51 -3.04
CA HIS A 290 26.74 4.01 -4.37
C HIS A 290 26.63 5.53 -4.43
N GLU A 291 26.87 6.09 -5.62
CA GLU A 291 26.64 7.50 -5.89
C GLU A 291 25.13 7.84 -5.98
N TYR A 292 24.80 9.12 -5.78
CA TYR A 292 23.39 9.55 -5.78
C TYR A 292 22.66 9.32 -7.11
N TRP A 293 23.37 9.32 -8.25
CA TRP A 293 22.74 9.02 -9.53
C TRP A 293 22.30 7.53 -9.62
N GLU A 294 23.08 6.61 -9.06
CA GLU A 294 22.72 5.17 -8.99
C GLU A 294 21.52 4.97 -8.08
N PHE A 295 21.52 5.59 -6.91
CA PHE A 295 20.36 5.60 -6.02
C PHE A 295 19.11 6.17 -6.68
N SER A 296 19.26 7.23 -7.50
CA SER A 296 18.14 7.85 -8.24
C SER A 296 17.54 6.89 -9.26
N ILE A 297 18.37 6.23 -10.06
CA ILE A 297 17.92 5.25 -11.06
C ILE A 297 17.26 4.07 -10.35
N ALA A 298 17.89 3.50 -9.33
CA ALA A 298 17.37 2.37 -8.58
C ALA A 298 16.03 2.71 -7.88
N ALA A 299 15.91 3.89 -7.30
CA ALA A 299 14.68 4.35 -6.66
C ALA A 299 13.54 4.55 -7.66
N ALA A 300 13.82 5.14 -8.82
CA ALA A 300 12.84 5.32 -9.90
C ALA A 300 12.31 3.96 -10.38
N ILE A 301 13.19 3.02 -10.66
CA ILE A 301 12.84 1.66 -11.10
C ILE A 301 12.02 0.94 -10.02
N SER A 302 12.46 0.99 -8.76
CA SER A 302 11.74 0.36 -7.63
C SER A 302 10.33 0.94 -7.46
N ALA A 303 10.20 2.27 -7.45
CA ALA A 303 8.91 2.94 -7.28
C ALA A 303 7.95 2.62 -8.44
N MET A 304 8.43 2.62 -9.69
CA MET A 304 7.63 2.22 -10.85
C MET A 304 7.20 0.76 -10.77
N GLY A 305 8.11 -0.15 -10.44
CA GLY A 305 7.83 -1.57 -10.37
C GLY A 305 6.78 -1.90 -9.28
N PHE A 306 6.91 -1.34 -8.10
CA PHE A 306 5.89 -1.48 -7.04
C PHE A 306 4.56 -0.83 -7.44
N SER A 307 4.58 0.28 -8.17
CA SER A 307 3.35 0.90 -8.70
C SER A 307 2.60 -0.05 -9.63
N MET A 308 3.30 -0.84 -10.43
CA MET A 308 2.68 -1.85 -11.29
C MET A 308 2.06 -2.99 -10.47
N ILE A 309 2.71 -3.45 -9.39
CA ILE A 309 2.15 -4.43 -8.45
C ILE A 309 0.87 -3.88 -7.80
N PHE A 310 0.85 -2.61 -7.42
CA PHE A 310 -0.28 -1.93 -6.76
C PHE A 310 -1.37 -1.48 -7.74
N ASN A 311 -1.27 -1.85 -9.02
CA ASN A 311 -2.23 -1.47 -10.05
C ASN A 311 -2.43 0.05 -10.17
N THR A 312 -1.35 0.82 -10.06
CA THR A 312 -1.39 2.29 -10.21
C THR A 312 -1.65 2.66 -11.68
N PRO A 313 -2.48 3.67 -11.99
CA PRO A 313 -2.72 4.10 -13.36
C PRO A 313 -1.43 4.50 -14.09
N ARG A 314 -1.26 4.05 -15.35
CA ARG A 314 -0.01 4.25 -16.15
C ARG A 314 0.45 5.71 -16.20
N ARG A 315 -0.48 6.65 -16.30
CA ARG A 315 -0.19 8.10 -16.34
C ARG A 315 0.52 8.63 -15.09
N LEU A 316 0.48 7.88 -13.98
CA LEU A 316 1.09 8.27 -12.71
C LEU A 316 2.47 7.67 -12.49
N LEU A 317 2.91 6.71 -13.34
CA LEU A 317 4.18 6.01 -13.17
C LEU A 317 5.38 6.97 -13.13
N GLY A 318 5.44 7.94 -14.05
CA GLY A 318 6.51 8.93 -14.09
C GLY A 318 6.54 9.83 -12.85
N VAL A 319 5.35 10.23 -12.36
CA VAL A 319 5.23 11.03 -11.13
C VAL A 319 5.70 10.25 -9.92
N VAL A 320 5.33 8.96 -9.83
CA VAL A 320 5.75 8.09 -8.74
C VAL A 320 7.25 7.78 -8.82
N ALA A 321 7.80 7.61 -10.02
CA ALA A 321 9.24 7.44 -10.21
C ALA A 321 10.02 8.64 -9.64
N MET A 322 9.64 9.86 -10.03
CA MET A 322 10.22 11.09 -9.48
C MET A 322 10.01 11.19 -7.97
N GLY A 323 8.83 10.79 -7.49
CA GLY A 323 8.55 10.72 -6.07
C GLY A 323 9.48 9.77 -5.32
N GLY A 324 9.77 8.60 -5.90
CA GLY A 324 10.71 7.62 -5.35
C GLY A 324 12.15 8.17 -5.29
N VAL A 325 12.58 8.85 -6.35
CA VAL A 325 13.90 9.53 -6.38
C VAL A 325 14.00 10.55 -5.24
N ILE A 326 13.02 11.46 -5.14
CA ILE A 326 13.01 12.48 -4.09
C ILE A 326 13.03 11.84 -2.69
N ALA A 327 12.19 10.83 -2.46
CA ALA A 327 12.09 10.16 -1.16
C ALA A 327 13.40 9.48 -0.76
N VAL A 328 13.99 8.67 -1.65
CA VAL A 328 15.21 7.91 -1.38
C VAL A 328 16.43 8.81 -1.27
N CYS A 329 16.62 9.75 -2.21
CA CYS A 329 17.76 10.66 -2.16
C CYS A 329 17.72 11.57 -0.92
N THR A 330 16.53 12.07 -0.53
CA THR A 330 16.38 12.82 0.72
C THR A 330 16.67 11.96 1.93
N ARG A 331 16.15 10.72 1.98
CA ARG A 331 16.48 9.77 3.05
C ARG A 331 17.98 9.54 3.14
N ASN A 332 18.65 9.26 2.03
CA ASN A 332 20.07 8.96 1.99
C ASN A 332 20.90 10.19 2.37
N PHE A 333 20.54 11.39 1.91
CA PHE A 333 21.22 12.62 2.29
C PHE A 333 21.15 12.90 3.81
N VAL A 334 20.00 12.64 4.43
CA VAL A 334 19.85 12.81 5.88
C VAL A 334 20.52 11.65 6.66
N SER A 335 20.47 10.44 6.12
CA SER A 335 20.90 9.21 6.80
C SER A 335 22.39 8.92 6.70
N LEU A 336 22.98 9.17 5.54
CA LEU A 336 24.39 8.87 5.22
C LEU A 336 25.26 10.11 5.45
N GLY A 337 26.55 9.92 5.60
CA GLY A 337 27.51 11.01 5.78
C GLY A 337 28.92 10.54 5.48
N ALA A 338 29.91 11.33 5.90
CA ALA A 338 31.32 11.05 5.68
C ALA A 338 31.78 9.70 6.27
N SER A 339 31.13 9.22 7.32
CA SER A 339 31.34 7.89 7.90
C SER A 339 31.11 6.74 6.92
N ASN A 340 30.26 6.95 5.90
CA ASN A 340 29.92 5.98 4.85
C ASN A 340 30.49 6.39 3.48
N GLY A 341 31.40 7.36 3.41
CA GLY A 341 31.97 7.84 2.15
C GLY A 341 31.00 8.65 1.28
N ASN A 342 29.86 9.09 1.82
CA ASN A 342 28.82 9.82 1.11
C ASN A 342 28.69 11.27 1.63
N VAL A 343 28.17 12.15 0.81
CA VAL A 343 27.78 13.51 1.20
C VAL A 343 26.43 13.45 1.91
N GLY A 344 26.35 13.92 3.16
CA GLY A 344 25.10 13.94 3.91
C GLY A 344 25.26 14.37 5.36
N LEU A 345 24.16 14.25 6.13
CA LEU A 345 24.06 14.76 7.51
C LEU A 345 24.40 13.73 8.60
N ASP A 346 24.57 12.46 8.26
CA ASP A 346 24.89 11.34 9.18
C ASP A 346 23.93 11.18 10.38
N MET A 347 22.62 11.48 10.15
CA MET A 347 21.60 11.42 11.21
C MET A 347 20.96 10.02 11.34
N GLY A 348 21.37 9.07 10.52
CA GLY A 348 20.89 7.70 10.53
C GLY A 348 19.55 7.45 9.79
N PRO A 349 19.24 6.16 9.52
CA PRO A 349 18.16 5.78 8.62
C PRO A 349 16.75 6.06 9.17
N ILE A 350 16.58 6.15 10.48
CA ILE A 350 15.28 6.42 11.12
C ILE A 350 14.85 7.85 10.80
N ILE A 351 15.73 8.83 11.09
CA ILE A 351 15.44 10.25 10.85
C ILE A 351 15.38 10.51 9.34
N GLY A 352 16.29 9.93 8.56
CA GLY A 352 16.27 10.03 7.11
C GLY A 352 14.94 9.56 6.50
N SER A 353 14.38 8.46 6.98
CA SER A 353 13.11 7.91 6.53
C SER A 353 11.93 8.82 6.89
N LEU A 354 11.93 9.45 8.06
CA LEU A 354 10.93 10.42 8.47
C LEU A 354 10.94 11.65 7.54
N VAL A 355 12.11 12.22 7.32
CA VAL A 355 12.25 13.44 6.49
C VAL A 355 11.91 13.15 5.04
N GLY A 356 12.43 12.06 4.45
CA GLY A 356 12.15 11.67 3.06
C GLY A 356 10.66 11.40 2.82
N SER A 357 9.99 10.68 3.72
CA SER A 357 8.55 10.39 3.60
C SER A 357 7.68 11.63 3.84
N ALA A 358 8.05 12.52 4.76
CA ALA A 358 7.32 13.76 4.99
C ALA A 358 7.42 14.71 3.80
N LEU A 359 8.61 14.89 3.25
CA LEU A 359 8.84 15.75 2.08
C LEU A 359 8.01 15.30 0.88
N ILE A 360 8.08 14.01 0.52
CA ILE A 360 7.30 13.51 -0.62
C ILE A 360 5.80 13.55 -0.35
N SER A 361 5.34 13.35 0.88
CA SER A 361 3.93 13.48 1.24
C SER A 361 3.43 14.92 1.02
N ILE A 362 4.19 15.93 1.41
CA ILE A 362 3.87 17.35 1.18
C ILE A 362 3.78 17.64 -0.33
N ILE A 363 4.75 17.18 -1.10
CA ILE A 363 4.76 17.35 -2.57
C ILE A 363 3.52 16.67 -3.19
N CYS A 364 3.20 15.44 -2.78
CA CYS A 364 2.05 14.71 -3.28
C CYS A 364 0.71 15.38 -2.92
N ILE A 365 0.60 16.04 -1.77
CA ILE A 365 -0.60 16.82 -1.41
C ILE A 365 -0.79 17.99 -2.38
N LYS A 366 0.27 18.71 -2.76
CA LYS A 366 0.20 19.76 -3.78
C LYS A 366 -0.12 19.18 -5.17
N ALA A 367 0.44 18.03 -5.52
CA ALA A 367 0.23 17.36 -6.80
C ALA A 367 -1.23 16.86 -7.02
N ILE A 368 -2.06 16.78 -5.97
CA ILE A 368 -3.49 16.42 -6.11
C ILE A 368 -4.20 17.35 -7.10
N HIS A 369 -3.88 18.65 -7.08
CA HIS A 369 -4.52 19.64 -7.94
C HIS A 369 -4.23 19.41 -9.44
N TRP A 370 -3.06 18.85 -9.77
CA TRP A 370 -2.65 18.60 -11.15
C TRP A 370 -3.14 17.25 -11.68
N HIS A 371 -3.10 16.23 -10.83
CA HIS A 371 -3.41 14.85 -11.23
C HIS A 371 -4.82 14.39 -10.90
N HIS A 372 -5.58 15.16 -10.12
CA HIS A 372 -6.92 14.81 -9.64
C HIS A 372 -6.98 13.39 -9.08
N THR A 373 -5.95 12.99 -8.34
CA THR A 373 -5.79 11.63 -7.79
C THR A 373 -5.48 11.74 -6.31
N PRO A 374 -6.02 10.86 -5.47
CA PRO A 374 -5.73 10.87 -4.04
C PRO A 374 -4.22 10.79 -3.78
N HIS A 375 -3.68 11.63 -2.87
CA HIS A 375 -2.24 11.72 -2.62
C HIS A 375 -1.60 10.38 -2.22
N HIS A 376 -2.29 9.50 -1.49
CA HIS A 376 -1.78 8.17 -1.14
C HIS A 376 -1.50 7.28 -2.36
N CYS A 377 -2.22 7.46 -3.47
CA CYS A 377 -1.94 6.73 -4.71
C CYS A 377 -0.61 7.15 -5.34
N LEU A 378 -0.05 8.30 -4.91
CA LEU A 378 1.26 8.80 -5.32
C LEU A 378 2.31 8.57 -4.21
N SER A 379 2.00 9.01 -2.96
CA SER A 379 2.98 8.99 -1.88
C SER A 379 3.35 7.58 -1.44
N ILE A 380 2.39 6.64 -1.32
CA ILE A 380 2.69 5.29 -0.86
C ILE A 380 3.66 4.57 -1.81
N PRO A 381 3.40 4.44 -3.13
CA PRO A 381 4.37 3.81 -4.01
C PRO A 381 5.74 4.50 -4.04
N SER A 382 5.78 5.82 -3.84
CA SER A 382 7.03 6.60 -3.80
C SER A 382 7.88 6.31 -2.56
N VAL A 383 7.28 5.98 -1.41
CA VAL A 383 8.01 5.67 -0.18
C VAL A 383 8.33 4.19 -0.01
N ILE A 384 7.70 3.29 -0.78
CA ILE A 384 7.97 1.84 -0.70
C ILE A 384 9.46 1.51 -0.81
N PRO A 385 10.26 2.14 -1.70
CA PRO A 385 11.69 1.87 -1.78
C PRO A 385 12.48 2.14 -0.49
N MET A 386 11.90 2.83 0.49
CA MET A 386 12.53 3.09 1.79
C MET A 386 12.20 2.04 2.85
N ILE A 387 11.27 1.11 2.59
CA ILE A 387 10.84 0.11 3.57
C ILE A 387 12.00 -0.84 3.90
N PRO A 388 12.29 -1.07 5.20
CA PRO A 388 13.45 -1.82 5.66
C PRO A 388 13.22 -3.35 5.59
N GLY A 389 12.89 -3.88 4.40
CA GLY A 389 12.55 -5.30 4.22
C GLY A 389 13.66 -6.25 4.65
N VAL A 390 14.93 -5.89 4.39
CA VAL A 390 16.09 -6.69 4.79
C VAL A 390 16.27 -6.72 6.31
N LEU A 391 16.10 -5.58 7.00
CA LEU A 391 16.17 -5.56 8.45
C LEU A 391 15.08 -6.42 9.11
N MET A 392 13.86 -6.39 8.53
CA MET A 392 12.75 -7.24 8.99
C MET A 392 13.10 -8.72 8.83
N TYR A 393 13.61 -9.10 7.67
CA TYR A 393 14.03 -10.46 7.41
C TYR A 393 15.16 -10.89 8.36
N ARG A 394 16.21 -10.08 8.51
CA ARG A 394 17.35 -10.37 9.42
C ARG A 394 16.91 -10.56 10.87
N ALA A 395 15.97 -9.74 11.35
CA ALA A 395 15.41 -9.90 12.69
C ALA A 395 14.73 -11.26 12.86
N LEU A 396 13.87 -11.65 11.90
CA LEU A 396 13.15 -12.91 11.97
C LEU A 396 14.05 -14.13 11.76
N PHE A 397 15.01 -14.03 10.84
CA PHE A 397 15.99 -15.09 10.63
C PHE A 397 16.82 -15.35 11.89
N ALA A 398 17.30 -14.28 12.55
CA ALA A 398 18.02 -14.41 13.79
C ALA A 398 17.19 -15.04 14.91
N ILE A 399 15.87 -14.79 14.94
CA ILE A 399 14.94 -15.45 15.87
C ILE A 399 14.77 -16.95 15.53
N ILE A 400 14.64 -17.29 14.25
CA ILE A 400 14.44 -18.68 13.80
C ILE A 400 15.69 -19.53 14.08
N LYS A 401 16.88 -18.97 13.87
CA LYS A 401 18.20 -19.64 14.07
C LYS A 401 18.78 -19.42 15.49
N MET A 402 17.99 -18.97 16.44
CA MET A 402 18.46 -18.67 17.79
C MET A 402 18.85 -19.95 18.54
N HIS A 403 20.11 -20.06 18.94
CA HIS A 403 20.66 -21.14 19.77
C HIS A 403 20.82 -20.72 21.25
N GLY A 404 20.28 -19.58 21.65
CA GLY A 404 20.35 -19.08 23.03
C GLY A 404 21.58 -18.27 23.37
N VAL A 405 22.39 -17.89 22.39
CA VAL A 405 23.55 -17.02 22.58
C VAL A 405 23.11 -15.57 22.67
N VAL A 406 23.59 -14.83 23.68
CA VAL A 406 23.21 -13.40 23.91
C VAL A 406 23.46 -12.53 22.68
N GLY A 407 24.54 -12.79 21.93
CA GLY A 407 24.84 -12.06 20.70
C GLY A 407 23.75 -12.18 19.62
N GLU A 408 23.18 -13.35 19.44
CA GLU A 408 22.10 -13.60 18.47
C GLU A 408 20.82 -12.84 18.85
N VAL A 409 20.47 -12.85 20.14
CA VAL A 409 19.33 -12.08 20.66
C VAL A 409 19.54 -10.58 20.41
N THR A 410 20.74 -10.09 20.66
CA THR A 410 21.07 -8.67 20.45
C THR A 410 20.94 -8.27 18.98
N VAL A 411 21.40 -9.10 18.03
CA VAL A 411 21.29 -8.87 16.59
C VAL A 411 19.81 -8.89 16.16
N ALA A 412 19.04 -9.87 16.62
CA ALA A 412 17.61 -9.98 16.32
C ALA A 412 16.85 -8.74 16.80
N MET A 413 17.05 -8.33 18.06
CA MET A 413 16.40 -7.17 18.65
C MET A 413 16.82 -5.87 17.97
N ASN A 414 18.10 -5.66 17.71
CA ASN A 414 18.59 -4.44 17.05
C ASN A 414 17.98 -4.26 15.66
N ASN A 415 18.01 -5.32 14.84
CA ASN A 415 17.41 -5.29 13.51
C ASN A 415 15.89 -5.09 13.56
N GLY A 416 15.20 -5.77 14.47
CA GLY A 416 13.76 -5.66 14.66
C GLY A 416 13.31 -4.28 15.12
N MET A 417 14.01 -3.69 16.11
CA MET A 417 13.72 -2.34 16.58
C MET A 417 14.00 -1.30 15.50
N ARG A 418 15.14 -1.37 14.81
CA ARG A 418 15.45 -0.45 13.71
C ARG A 418 14.42 -0.53 12.59
N ALA A 419 14.03 -1.74 12.18
CA ALA A 419 12.98 -1.93 11.17
C ALA A 419 11.66 -1.30 11.62
N SER A 420 11.24 -1.55 12.86
CA SER A 420 10.00 -1.02 13.42
C SER A 420 9.99 0.51 13.47
N PHE A 421 11.06 1.13 13.96
CA PHE A 421 11.18 2.59 14.00
C PHE A 421 11.19 3.21 12.59
N ILE A 422 11.87 2.61 11.61
CA ILE A 422 11.86 3.09 10.23
C ILE A 422 10.44 3.05 9.66
N ILE A 423 9.70 1.95 9.85
CA ILE A 423 8.31 1.80 9.37
C ILE A 423 7.40 2.84 10.03
N ILE A 424 7.50 3.01 11.34
CA ILE A 424 6.74 4.03 12.09
C ILE A 424 7.07 5.43 11.56
N CYS A 425 8.33 5.75 11.36
CA CYS A 425 8.77 7.05 10.82
C CYS A 425 8.26 7.30 9.39
N ILE A 426 8.30 6.29 8.51
CA ILE A 426 7.73 6.41 7.16
C ILE A 426 6.23 6.68 7.24
N ALA A 427 5.50 5.93 8.06
CA ALA A 427 4.07 6.09 8.19
C ALA A 427 3.68 7.44 8.81
N ILE A 428 4.40 7.89 9.83
CA ILE A 428 4.24 9.22 10.43
C ILE A 428 4.50 10.31 9.39
N GLY A 429 5.61 10.20 8.62
CA GLY A 429 5.97 11.15 7.58
C GLY A 429 4.92 11.24 6.47
N VAL A 430 4.26 10.13 6.13
CA VAL A 430 3.14 10.13 5.17
C VAL A 430 1.86 10.66 5.79
N ALA A 431 1.54 10.31 7.04
CA ALA A 431 0.28 10.63 7.71
C ALA A 431 0.20 12.08 8.22
N ILE A 432 1.24 12.57 8.89
CA ILE A 432 1.23 13.89 9.54
C ILE A 432 1.00 15.04 8.56
N PRO A 433 1.71 15.15 7.43
CA PRO A 433 1.44 16.22 6.48
C PRO A 433 0.00 16.17 5.95
N ASN A 434 -0.55 14.98 5.76
CA ASN A 434 -1.93 14.80 5.32
C ASN A 434 -2.95 15.30 6.35
N ILE A 435 -2.69 15.12 7.64
CA ILE A 435 -3.59 15.57 8.72
C ILE A 435 -3.56 17.09 8.85
N PHE A 436 -2.37 17.70 8.88
CA PHE A 436 -2.20 19.12 9.16
C PHE A 436 -2.28 20.00 7.91
N ILE A 437 -1.49 19.71 6.90
CA ILE A 437 -1.36 20.56 5.70
C ILE A 437 -2.62 20.47 4.85
N ARG A 438 -3.24 19.32 4.76
CA ARG A 438 -4.49 19.19 4.02
C ARG A 438 -5.63 20.01 4.63
N ARG A 439 -5.72 20.10 5.96
CA ARG A 439 -6.70 20.97 6.63
C ARG A 439 -6.51 22.44 6.26
N LEU A 440 -5.26 22.87 6.04
CA LEU A 440 -4.92 24.23 5.67
C LEU A 440 -5.14 24.51 4.17
N MET A 441 -4.84 23.56 3.28
CA MET A 441 -4.82 23.76 1.83
C MET A 441 -6.11 23.41 1.08
N LEU A 442 -6.90 22.43 1.55
CA LEU A 442 -8.07 21.91 0.83
C LEU A 442 -9.47 22.30 1.35
N PRO A 443 -9.66 22.95 2.50
CA PRO A 443 -10.97 22.96 3.13
C PRO A 443 -12.01 23.88 2.44
N LYS A 444 -11.58 24.95 1.79
CA LYS A 444 -12.54 25.97 1.29
C LYS A 444 -13.34 25.44 0.09
N HIS A 445 -12.71 24.79 -0.86
CA HIS A 445 -13.39 24.28 -2.06
C HIS A 445 -14.26 23.04 -1.79
N GLU A 446 -13.74 22.06 -1.00
CA GLU A 446 -14.51 20.88 -0.61
C GLU A 446 -15.75 21.25 0.21
N LYS A 447 -15.58 22.10 1.22
CA LYS A 447 -16.69 22.58 2.04
C LYS A 447 -17.69 23.38 1.21
N ARG A 448 -17.22 24.23 0.32
CA ARG A 448 -18.09 25.04 -0.54
C ARG A 448 -18.94 24.17 -1.46
N MET A 449 -18.35 23.20 -2.16
CA MET A 449 -19.08 22.28 -3.02
C MET A 449 -20.11 21.43 -2.24
N LEU A 450 -19.73 20.91 -1.07
CA LEU A 450 -20.65 20.15 -0.23
C LEU A 450 -21.79 21.04 0.32
N MET A 451 -21.50 22.30 0.68
CA MET A 451 -22.54 23.26 1.11
C MET A 451 -23.47 23.65 -0.04
N GLU A 452 -22.90 23.93 -1.22
CA GLU A 452 -23.70 24.27 -2.41
C GLU A 452 -24.62 23.10 -2.81
N HIS A 453 -24.14 21.87 -2.75
CA HIS A 453 -24.95 20.67 -3.01
C HIS A 453 -26.05 20.49 -1.95
N ARG A 454 -25.74 20.69 -0.66
CA ARG A 454 -26.74 20.66 0.42
C ARG A 454 -27.81 21.75 0.26
N MET A 455 -27.41 22.98 -0.09
CA MET A 455 -28.33 24.06 -0.36
C MET A 455 -29.25 23.81 -1.56
N ARG A 456 -28.73 23.25 -2.65
CA ARG A 456 -29.52 22.86 -3.82
C ARG A 456 -30.57 21.80 -3.45
N LYS A 457 -30.19 20.74 -2.72
CA LYS A 457 -31.15 19.71 -2.26
C LYS A 457 -32.14 20.20 -1.21
N GLY A 458 -31.71 21.08 -0.30
CA GLY A 458 -32.59 21.72 0.68
C GLY A 458 -33.66 22.62 0.06
N ASN A 459 -33.32 23.32 -1.01
CA ASN A 459 -34.27 24.13 -1.76
C ASN A 459 -35.31 23.29 -2.53
N PHE A 460 -34.94 22.10 -3.00
CA PHE A 460 -35.88 21.17 -3.66
C PHE A 460 -36.90 20.57 -2.69
N THR A 461 -36.53 20.30 -1.43
CA THR A 461 -37.48 19.83 -0.41
C THR A 461 -38.45 20.90 0.01
N ASN A 462 -38.06 22.17 0.03
CA ASN A 462 -38.98 23.30 0.34
C ASN A 462 -39.94 23.66 -0.80
N ILE A 463 -39.59 23.37 -2.04
CA ILE A 463 -40.47 23.59 -3.21
C ILE A 463 -41.55 22.52 -3.28
N THR A 464 -41.26 21.27 -2.91
CA THR A 464 -42.24 20.18 -2.85
C THR A 464 -43.19 20.30 -1.64
N GLN A 465 -42.76 20.91 -0.54
CA GLN A 465 -43.65 21.17 0.60
C GLN A 465 -44.58 22.42 0.43
N LYS A 466 -44.30 23.31 -0.54
CA LYS A 466 -45.15 24.46 -0.83
C LYS A 466 -46.22 24.20 -1.90
N LYS A 467 -46.35 22.99 -2.42
CA LYS A 467 -47.30 22.62 -3.46
C LYS A 467 -48.38 21.62 -3.02
N TYR A 468 -48.59 21.42 -1.71
CA TYR A 468 -49.73 20.69 -1.16
C TYR A 468 -50.35 21.44 0.00
#